data_8595dffeffcbf1c9577695510164fe69
#
_entry.id   8595dffeffcbf1c9577695510164fe69
#
_cell.length_a   1.000
_cell.length_b   1.000
_cell.length_c   1.000
_cell.angle_alpha   90.00
_cell.angle_beta   90.00
_cell.angle_gamma   90.00
#
_symmetry.space_group_name_H-M   'P 1'
#
loop_
_entity.id
_entity.type
_entity.pdbx_description
1 polymer ?
#
loop_
_entity_poly.entity_id
_entity_poly.type
_entity_poly.pdbx_seq_one_letter_code
_entity_poly.pdbx_strand_id
1 'polypeptide(L)'
;MKKLLFLCLLLASCDNVDQYYEDAYCIENINIIDAKQGLKENMTIVISKNEIIKIEKTVNLNLSKKNNIINGSGKFLIPGLWDSHVHFAFEEELASSMFNLFMAHGITSVRDTGGEINFLKEWKDKSKTNPDLYPRVKIAGPLIDGKFNVYNGNSIYFPPLSVRTASVKETEVQVKKLIENGVDFLKAYEMLSPEQFEVITKVAKENGLKVTGHIPLSMD
;
A
#
# COMPACT_ATOMS: atom_id res chain seq x y z
N MET A 1 -40.70 -45.50 48.43
CA MET A 1 -39.31 -45.05 48.20
C MET A 1 -39.33 -43.95 47.14
N LYS A 2 -39.30 -42.67 47.52
CA LYS A 2 -39.25 -41.51 46.60
C LYS A 2 -37.80 -41.20 46.31
N LYS A 3 -37.35 -41.35 45.04
CA LYS A 3 -36.01 -40.93 44.58
C LYS A 3 -36.06 -39.42 44.33
N LEU A 4 -35.33 -38.67 45.15
CA LEU A 4 -35.11 -37.23 45.01
C LEU A 4 -34.01 -37.03 43.95
N LEU A 5 -34.39 -36.50 42.79
CA LEU A 5 -33.46 -36.18 41.70
C LEU A 5 -32.88 -34.81 42.01
N PHE A 6 -31.60 -34.75 42.41
CA PHE A 6 -30.87 -33.51 42.66
C PHE A 6 -30.36 -32.98 41.28
N LEU A 7 -31.05 -31.95 40.75
CA LEU A 7 -30.63 -31.27 39.56
C LEU A 7 -29.57 -30.23 39.94
N CYS A 8 -28.30 -30.54 39.77
CA CYS A 8 -27.22 -29.59 39.88
C CYS A 8 -27.29 -28.64 38.68
N LEU A 9 -27.84 -27.44 38.86
CA LEU A 9 -27.66 -26.31 37.95
C LEU A 9 -26.18 -25.86 38.06
N LEU A 10 -25.35 -26.26 37.11
CA LEU A 10 -24.07 -25.62 36.86
C LEU A 10 -24.33 -24.22 36.31
N LEU A 11 -24.36 -23.22 37.18
CA LEU A 11 -24.22 -21.84 36.77
C LEU A 11 -22.83 -21.67 36.25
N ALA A 12 -22.66 -21.74 34.90
CA ALA A 12 -21.48 -21.24 34.23
C ALA A 12 -21.48 -19.74 34.39
N SER A 13 -20.85 -19.25 35.46
CA SER A 13 -20.48 -17.83 35.58
C SER A 13 -19.48 -17.59 34.45
N CYS A 14 -19.89 -16.86 33.41
CA CYS A 14 -18.95 -16.22 32.53
C CYS A 14 -18.28 -15.09 33.33
N ASP A 15 -17.23 -15.42 34.06
CA ASP A 15 -16.35 -14.41 34.62
C ASP A 15 -15.76 -13.62 33.45
N ASN A 16 -16.19 -12.37 33.34
CA ASN A 16 -15.58 -11.39 32.44
C ASN A 16 -14.18 -11.10 32.99
N VAL A 17 -13.22 -11.95 32.63
CA VAL A 17 -11.82 -11.78 33.03
C VAL A 17 -11.26 -10.58 32.27
N ASP A 18 -10.77 -9.60 33.03
CA ASP A 18 -10.05 -8.45 32.46
C ASP A 18 -8.87 -8.90 31.63
N GLN A 19 -8.89 -8.63 30.32
CA GLN A 19 -7.82 -9.03 29.42
C GLN A 19 -6.73 -7.96 29.36
N TYR A 20 -5.51 -8.39 29.67
CA TYR A 20 -4.32 -7.56 29.56
C TYR A 20 -3.48 -7.99 28.35
N TYR A 21 -3.08 -7.01 27.56
CA TYR A 21 -2.18 -7.19 26.40
C TYR A 21 -0.92 -6.38 26.63
N GLU A 22 0.18 -7.08 26.87
CA GLU A 22 1.48 -6.44 27.07
C GLU A 22 1.95 -5.76 25.79
N ASP A 23 2.53 -4.55 25.90
CA ASP A 23 3.05 -3.74 24.79
C ASP A 23 2.08 -3.58 23.63
N ALA A 24 0.79 -3.41 23.96
CA ALA A 24 -0.25 -3.23 22.97
C ALA A 24 -1.01 -1.91 23.12
N TYR A 25 -1.49 -1.35 22.00
CA TYR A 25 -2.49 -0.30 21.97
C TYR A 25 -3.86 -0.93 21.75
N CYS A 26 -4.84 -0.53 22.54
CA CYS A 26 -6.23 -0.96 22.41
C CYS A 26 -7.08 0.24 22.02
N ILE A 27 -7.79 0.16 20.91
CA ILE A 27 -8.73 1.21 20.48
C ILE A 27 -10.14 0.68 20.71
N GLU A 28 -10.86 1.24 21.67
CA GLU A 28 -12.23 0.84 22.01
C GLU A 28 -13.27 1.74 21.34
N ASN A 29 -14.48 1.20 21.18
CA ASN A 29 -15.66 1.92 20.67
C ASN A 29 -15.43 2.54 19.28
N ILE A 30 -14.55 1.97 18.48
CA ILE A 30 -14.25 2.43 17.12
C ILE A 30 -15.19 1.78 16.10
N ASN A 31 -15.59 2.53 15.09
CA ASN A 31 -16.24 1.96 13.92
C ASN A 31 -15.19 1.59 12.89
N ILE A 32 -15.30 0.41 12.28
CA ILE A 32 -14.35 -0.07 11.26
C ILE A 32 -15.07 -0.09 9.92
N ILE A 33 -14.41 0.45 8.89
CA ILE A 33 -14.88 0.34 7.51
C ILE A 33 -13.78 -0.35 6.68
N ASP A 34 -14.11 -1.45 6.05
CA ASP A 34 -13.26 -2.08 5.06
C ASP A 34 -14.03 -2.47 3.79
N ALA A 35 -13.30 -2.61 2.67
CA ALA A 35 -13.90 -2.85 1.36
C ALA A 35 -14.57 -4.24 1.22
N LYS A 36 -14.23 -5.21 2.08
CA LYS A 36 -14.74 -6.58 2.01
C LYS A 36 -15.94 -6.81 2.92
N GLN A 37 -15.93 -6.20 4.10
CA GLN A 37 -16.90 -6.50 5.15
C GLN A 37 -17.81 -5.30 5.48
N GLY A 38 -17.55 -4.14 4.87
CA GLY A 38 -18.32 -2.92 5.09
C GLY A 38 -18.13 -2.33 6.48
N LEU A 39 -19.18 -1.72 7.01
CA LEU A 39 -19.17 -1.07 8.32
C LEU A 39 -19.41 -2.08 9.46
N LYS A 40 -18.51 -2.04 10.45
CA LYS A 40 -18.65 -2.72 11.74
C LYS A 40 -18.60 -1.68 12.84
N GLU A 41 -19.66 -1.58 13.62
CA GLU A 41 -19.80 -0.58 14.66
C GLU A 41 -19.38 -1.11 16.04
N ASN A 42 -18.88 -0.21 16.89
CA ASN A 42 -18.55 -0.46 18.30
C ASN A 42 -17.57 -1.64 18.46
N MET A 43 -16.46 -1.56 17.76
CA MET A 43 -15.40 -2.56 17.80
C MET A 43 -14.27 -2.14 18.73
N THR A 44 -13.56 -3.13 19.25
CA THR A 44 -12.25 -2.97 19.89
C THR A 44 -11.19 -3.63 19.04
N ILE A 45 -10.08 -2.91 18.86
CA ILE A 45 -8.91 -3.38 18.13
C ILE A 45 -7.74 -3.38 19.06
N VAL A 46 -6.98 -4.49 19.04
CA VAL A 46 -5.72 -4.61 19.78
C VAL A 46 -4.58 -4.68 18.78
N ILE A 47 -3.62 -3.79 18.94
CA ILE A 47 -2.44 -3.65 18.07
C ILE A 47 -1.19 -3.90 18.93
N SER A 48 -0.39 -4.87 18.57
CA SER A 48 0.90 -5.15 19.19
C SER A 48 1.95 -5.40 18.10
N LYS A 49 3.16 -4.88 18.31
CA LYS A 49 4.29 -5.06 17.39
C LYS A 49 3.94 -4.81 15.90
N ASN A 50 3.21 -3.74 15.62
CA ASN A 50 2.76 -3.35 14.27
C ASN A 50 1.78 -4.32 13.60
N GLU A 51 1.13 -5.19 14.37
CA GLU A 51 0.11 -6.11 13.88
C GLU A 51 -1.21 -5.93 14.63
N ILE A 52 -2.31 -6.06 13.91
CA ILE A 52 -3.63 -6.17 14.52
C ILE A 52 -3.81 -7.61 14.99
N ILE A 53 -3.68 -7.82 16.31
CA ILE A 53 -3.75 -9.15 16.91
C ILE A 53 -5.17 -9.56 17.31
N LYS A 54 -6.08 -8.58 17.43
CA LYS A 54 -7.49 -8.87 17.73
C LYS A 54 -8.40 -7.76 17.20
N ILE A 55 -9.57 -8.18 16.71
CA ILE A 55 -10.72 -7.33 16.39
C ILE A 55 -11.95 -8.04 16.98
N GLU A 56 -12.66 -7.37 17.90
CA GLU A 56 -13.81 -7.94 18.57
C GLU A 56 -14.86 -6.85 18.84
N LYS A 57 -16.13 -7.21 19.05
CA LYS A 57 -17.11 -6.25 19.55
C LYS A 57 -16.74 -5.77 20.94
N THR A 58 -16.80 -4.48 21.19
CA THR A 58 -16.39 -3.89 22.48
C THR A 58 -17.15 -4.53 23.66
N VAL A 59 -18.41 -4.87 23.49
CA VAL A 59 -19.23 -5.51 24.54
C VAL A 59 -18.75 -6.92 24.91
N ASN A 60 -17.96 -7.57 24.05
CA ASN A 60 -17.45 -8.92 24.27
C ASN A 60 -16.02 -8.92 24.83
N LEU A 61 -15.38 -7.75 24.96
CA LEU A 61 -13.99 -7.64 25.36
C LEU A 61 -13.85 -6.71 26.56
N ASN A 62 -13.57 -7.28 27.72
CA ASN A 62 -13.29 -6.51 28.94
C ASN A 62 -11.79 -6.26 29.04
N LEU A 63 -11.35 -5.02 28.74
CA LEU A 63 -9.94 -4.65 28.79
C LEU A 63 -9.52 -4.27 30.21
N SER A 64 -8.41 -4.80 30.67
CA SER A 64 -7.80 -4.33 31.91
C SER A 64 -7.39 -2.86 31.82
N LYS A 65 -7.58 -2.11 32.89
CA LYS A 65 -7.14 -0.71 33.02
C LYS A 65 -5.64 -0.51 32.87
N LYS A 66 -4.87 -1.62 32.87
CA LYS A 66 -3.41 -1.59 32.62
C LYS A 66 -3.05 -1.47 31.14
N ASN A 67 -4.00 -1.70 30.21
CA ASN A 67 -3.76 -1.53 28.79
C ASN A 67 -3.64 -0.04 28.41
N ASN A 68 -2.90 0.23 27.33
CA ASN A 68 -2.93 1.54 26.66
C ASN A 68 -4.22 1.67 25.85
N ILE A 69 -5.26 2.26 26.46
CA ILE A 69 -6.59 2.36 25.86
C ILE A 69 -6.78 3.71 25.21
N ILE A 70 -7.22 3.70 23.96
CA ILE A 70 -7.62 4.87 23.17
C ILE A 70 -9.13 4.78 22.95
N ASN A 71 -9.86 5.81 23.34
CA ASN A 71 -11.30 5.89 23.05
C ASN A 71 -11.53 6.34 21.59
N GLY A 72 -12.11 5.45 20.79
CA GLY A 72 -12.46 5.67 19.39
C GLY A 72 -13.91 6.07 19.15
N SER A 73 -14.69 6.43 20.20
CA SER A 73 -16.10 6.79 20.07
C SER A 73 -16.30 7.90 19.03
N GLY A 74 -17.24 7.68 18.11
CA GLY A 74 -17.55 8.61 17.02
C GLY A 74 -16.52 8.68 15.91
N LYS A 75 -15.44 7.87 15.97
CA LYS A 75 -14.40 7.79 14.95
C LYS A 75 -14.53 6.54 14.10
N PHE A 76 -13.86 6.58 12.96
CA PHE A 76 -13.82 5.47 12.02
C PHE A 76 -12.35 5.05 11.78
N LEU A 77 -12.11 3.75 11.82
CA LEU A 77 -10.87 3.17 11.39
C LEU A 77 -11.04 2.65 9.94
N ILE A 78 -10.15 3.03 9.09
CA ILE A 78 -10.06 2.59 7.70
C ILE A 78 -8.67 2.01 7.44
N PRO A 79 -8.49 1.16 6.41
CA PRO A 79 -7.15 0.83 5.93
C PRO A 79 -6.38 2.10 5.56
N GLY A 80 -5.06 2.08 5.76
CA GLY A 80 -4.22 3.19 5.33
C GLY A 80 -4.39 3.49 3.84
N LEU A 81 -4.41 4.77 3.48
CA LEU A 81 -4.67 5.22 2.12
C LEU A 81 -3.50 4.85 1.19
N TRP A 82 -3.85 4.56 -0.06
CA TRP A 82 -2.91 4.41 -1.17
C TRP A 82 -3.01 5.61 -2.10
N ASP A 83 -1.88 6.30 -2.33
CA ASP A 83 -1.75 7.13 -3.52
C ASP A 83 -1.13 6.28 -4.63
N SER A 84 -1.97 5.97 -5.62
CA SER A 84 -1.63 5.04 -6.69
C SER A 84 -0.90 5.69 -7.88
N HIS A 85 -0.69 7.00 -7.86
CA HIS A 85 -0.07 7.74 -8.94
C HIS A 85 0.69 8.96 -8.44
N VAL A 86 1.92 8.73 -8.00
CA VAL A 86 2.84 9.82 -7.61
C VAL A 86 4.07 9.81 -8.51
N HIS A 87 4.81 10.93 -8.50
CA HIS A 87 6.10 11.12 -9.14
C HIS A 87 7.01 11.86 -8.16
N PHE A 88 7.41 11.22 -7.08
CA PHE A 88 8.31 11.86 -6.10
C PHE A 88 9.76 12.02 -6.63
N ALA A 89 10.05 11.41 -7.79
CA ALA A 89 11.29 11.62 -8.53
C ALA A 89 11.22 12.82 -9.50
N PHE A 90 10.09 13.54 -9.57
CA PHE A 90 9.96 14.71 -10.43
C PHE A 90 10.83 15.87 -9.93
N GLU A 91 10.83 16.09 -8.62
CA GLU A 91 11.66 17.04 -7.90
C GLU A 91 12.33 16.29 -6.74
N GLU A 92 13.48 15.71 -6.98
CA GLU A 92 14.18 14.80 -6.05
C GLU A 92 14.43 15.46 -4.69
N GLU A 93 14.72 16.76 -4.67
CA GLU A 93 14.98 17.54 -3.45
C GLU A 93 13.76 17.62 -2.53
N LEU A 94 12.55 17.52 -3.09
CA LEU A 94 11.28 17.55 -2.34
C LEU A 94 10.83 16.20 -1.82
N ALA A 95 11.44 15.11 -2.25
CA ALA A 95 10.99 13.76 -1.92
C ALA A 95 10.82 13.53 -0.40
N SER A 96 11.78 14.00 0.42
CA SER A 96 11.69 13.87 1.88
C SER A 96 10.46 14.59 2.45
N SER A 97 10.16 15.79 1.96
CA SER A 97 8.99 16.56 2.39
C SER A 97 7.68 15.91 1.93
N MET A 98 7.66 15.38 0.70
CA MET A 98 6.50 14.65 0.17
C MET A 98 6.20 13.42 1.01
N PHE A 99 7.20 12.65 1.41
CA PHE A 99 7.01 11.46 2.25
C PHE A 99 6.43 11.81 3.63
N ASN A 100 6.89 12.89 4.25
CA ASN A 100 6.31 13.40 5.49
C ASN A 100 4.85 13.84 5.31
N LEU A 101 4.52 14.49 4.19
CA LEU A 101 3.15 14.89 3.88
C LEU A 101 2.24 13.68 3.63
N PHE A 102 2.71 12.65 2.93
CA PHE A 102 1.93 11.43 2.75
C PHE A 102 1.52 10.84 4.10
N MET A 103 2.46 10.65 5.01
CA MET A 103 2.18 10.09 6.33
C MET A 103 1.25 10.99 7.15
N ALA A 104 1.46 12.31 7.13
CA ALA A 104 0.61 13.28 7.85
C ALA A 104 -0.85 13.26 7.37
N HIS A 105 -1.09 12.87 6.11
CA HIS A 105 -2.43 12.75 5.52
C HIS A 105 -2.98 11.32 5.52
N GLY A 106 -2.33 10.38 6.20
CA GLY A 106 -2.78 8.99 6.29
C GLY A 106 -2.53 8.16 5.03
N ILE A 107 -1.71 8.65 4.10
CA ILE A 107 -1.25 7.91 2.93
C ILE A 107 -0.08 7.03 3.37
N THR A 108 -0.38 5.77 3.62
CA THR A 108 0.58 4.77 4.13
C THR A 108 1.23 3.94 3.04
N SER A 109 0.84 4.16 1.80
CA SER A 109 1.40 3.46 0.65
C SER A 109 1.33 4.36 -0.58
N VAL A 110 2.40 4.36 -1.38
CA VAL A 110 2.49 5.12 -2.63
C VAL A 110 2.97 4.24 -3.77
N ARG A 111 2.57 4.61 -4.98
CA ARG A 111 3.00 4.00 -6.21
C ARG A 111 3.60 5.06 -7.12
N ASP A 112 4.95 5.09 -7.20
CA ASP A 112 5.62 5.98 -8.15
C ASP A 112 5.54 5.40 -9.56
N THR A 113 5.00 6.19 -10.46
CA THR A 113 4.68 5.78 -11.83
C THR A 113 5.67 6.29 -12.88
N GLY A 114 6.83 6.80 -12.45
CA GLY A 114 7.88 7.20 -13.40
C GLY A 114 8.99 8.02 -12.75
N GLY A 115 10.23 7.55 -12.89
CA GLY A 115 11.41 8.24 -12.39
C GLY A 115 12.69 7.46 -12.57
N GLU A 116 13.82 8.08 -12.24
CA GLU A 116 15.13 7.44 -12.29
C GLU A 116 15.19 6.24 -11.35
N ILE A 117 15.63 5.09 -11.85
CA ILE A 117 15.49 3.80 -11.17
C ILE A 117 16.29 3.71 -9.86
N ASN A 118 17.51 4.27 -9.80
CA ASN A 118 18.34 4.18 -8.60
C ASN A 118 17.78 5.06 -7.49
N PHE A 119 17.32 6.26 -7.82
CA PHE A 119 16.64 7.15 -6.90
C PHE A 119 15.36 6.52 -6.32
N LEU A 120 14.53 5.94 -7.17
CA LEU A 120 13.32 5.25 -6.74
C LEU A 120 13.62 4.04 -5.84
N LYS A 121 14.67 3.27 -6.15
CA LYS A 121 15.12 2.14 -5.32
C LYS A 121 15.62 2.59 -3.96
N GLU A 122 16.38 3.68 -3.90
CA GLU A 122 16.86 4.26 -2.64
C GLU A 122 15.68 4.56 -1.70
N TRP A 123 14.64 5.25 -2.20
CA TRP A 123 13.45 5.57 -1.40
C TRP A 123 12.63 4.33 -1.04
N LYS A 124 12.52 3.36 -1.95
CA LYS A 124 11.89 2.07 -1.66
C LYS A 124 12.61 1.33 -0.54
N ASP A 125 13.94 1.37 -0.51
CA ASP A 125 14.73 0.71 0.54
C ASP A 125 14.70 1.50 1.86
N LYS A 126 14.77 2.84 1.82
CA LYS A 126 14.53 3.70 2.99
C LYS A 126 13.17 3.40 3.64
N SER A 127 12.14 3.26 2.84
CA SER A 127 10.79 2.92 3.30
C SER A 127 10.73 1.55 4.00
N LYS A 128 11.40 0.54 3.46
CA LYS A 128 11.46 -0.80 4.07
C LYS A 128 12.21 -0.81 5.40
N THR A 129 13.27 -0.02 5.50
CA THR A 129 14.10 0.05 6.71
C THR A 129 13.51 0.94 7.80
N ASN A 130 12.59 1.85 7.43
CA ASN A 130 11.95 2.80 8.34
C ASN A 130 10.42 2.83 8.13
N PRO A 131 9.73 1.70 8.35
CA PRO A 131 8.29 1.59 8.06
C PRO A 131 7.41 2.48 8.95
N ASP A 132 7.92 2.93 10.09
CA ASP A 132 7.23 3.83 11.01
C ASP A 132 7.28 5.30 10.58
N LEU A 133 8.22 5.65 9.68
CA LEU A 133 8.44 7.01 9.22
C LEU A 133 7.94 7.25 7.80
N TYR A 134 7.93 6.22 6.96
CA TYR A 134 7.69 6.35 5.54
C TYR A 134 6.57 5.43 5.03
N PRO A 135 5.78 5.86 4.03
CA PRO A 135 4.79 5.01 3.39
C PRO A 135 5.48 3.87 2.63
N ARG A 136 4.80 2.76 2.47
CA ARG A 136 5.24 1.67 1.60
C ARG A 136 5.35 2.14 0.16
N VAL A 137 6.47 1.86 -0.50
CA VAL A 137 6.75 2.33 -1.86
C VAL A 137 6.71 1.19 -2.87
N LYS A 138 5.95 1.41 -3.95
CA LYS A 138 5.96 0.61 -5.18
C LYS A 138 6.48 1.46 -6.32
N ILE A 139 7.32 0.91 -7.18
CA ILE A 139 8.00 1.65 -8.25
C ILE A 139 7.83 1.00 -9.62
N ALA A 140 7.67 1.84 -10.64
CA ALA A 140 7.70 1.41 -12.05
C ALA A 140 9.10 1.54 -12.69
N GLY A 141 9.98 2.35 -12.10
CA GLY A 141 11.15 2.85 -12.83
C GLY A 141 10.75 3.91 -13.86
N PRO A 142 11.60 4.22 -14.83
CA PRO A 142 11.27 5.21 -15.86
C PRO A 142 10.07 4.79 -16.72
N LEU A 143 9.33 5.78 -17.19
CA LEU A 143 8.28 5.62 -18.19
C LEU A 143 8.87 4.96 -19.44
N ILE A 144 8.29 3.88 -19.93
CA ILE A 144 8.70 3.26 -21.21
C ILE A 144 7.98 3.99 -22.32
N ASP A 145 8.72 4.70 -23.15
CA ASP A 145 8.14 5.52 -24.21
C ASP A 145 8.81 5.25 -25.57
N GLY A 146 8.18 5.75 -26.64
CA GLY A 146 8.63 5.54 -28.01
C GLY A 146 9.82 6.41 -28.41
N LYS A 147 10.08 6.44 -29.73
CA LYS A 147 11.22 7.16 -30.31
C LYS A 147 11.26 8.65 -29.93
N PHE A 148 10.12 9.27 -29.80
CA PHE A 148 9.95 10.70 -29.48
C PHE A 148 9.38 10.87 -28.08
N ASN A 149 10.05 10.28 -27.10
CA ASN A 149 9.60 10.26 -25.73
C ASN A 149 9.33 11.66 -25.15
N VAL A 150 8.26 11.77 -24.37
CA VAL A 150 7.76 13.05 -23.85
C VAL A 150 8.69 13.58 -22.74
N TYR A 151 8.95 12.78 -21.71
CA TYR A 151 9.78 13.18 -20.56
C TYR A 151 11.26 12.87 -20.84
N ASN A 152 11.87 13.68 -21.71
CA ASN A 152 13.20 13.42 -22.26
C ASN A 152 14.34 14.26 -21.66
N GLY A 153 14.05 15.12 -20.68
CA GLY A 153 15.04 15.99 -20.04
C GLY A 153 15.36 17.30 -20.79
N ASN A 154 14.63 17.60 -21.85
CA ASN A 154 14.92 18.78 -22.67
C ASN A 154 14.43 20.11 -22.07
N SER A 155 13.66 20.09 -20.98
CA SER A 155 13.23 21.27 -20.24
C SER A 155 12.83 20.95 -18.82
N ILE A 156 12.69 21.97 -17.98
CA ILE A 156 12.19 21.85 -16.60
C ILE A 156 10.78 21.28 -16.52
N TYR A 157 9.95 21.43 -17.58
CA TYR A 157 8.59 20.89 -17.63
C TYR A 157 8.55 19.42 -18.03
N PHE A 158 9.64 18.92 -18.62
CA PHE A 158 9.78 17.54 -19.09
C PHE A 158 11.10 16.94 -18.56
N PRO A 159 11.24 16.75 -17.24
CA PRO A 159 12.43 16.15 -16.67
C PRO A 159 12.65 14.73 -17.22
N PRO A 160 13.85 14.14 -17.06
CA PRO A 160 14.20 12.85 -17.66
C PRO A 160 13.57 11.65 -16.93
N LEU A 161 12.23 11.59 -16.92
CA LEU A 161 11.48 10.51 -16.25
C LEU A 161 11.21 9.29 -17.14
N SER A 162 11.51 9.38 -18.44
CA SER A 162 11.23 8.30 -19.38
C SER A 162 12.49 7.70 -19.99
N VAL A 163 12.36 6.44 -20.42
CA VAL A 163 13.34 5.78 -21.27
C VAL A 163 12.80 5.71 -22.69
N ARG A 164 13.62 6.22 -23.63
CA ARG A 164 13.32 6.17 -25.06
C ARG A 164 13.58 4.77 -25.60
N THR A 165 12.63 4.24 -26.38
CA THR A 165 12.79 3.01 -27.16
C THR A 165 12.38 3.25 -28.61
N ALA A 166 13.27 3.01 -29.57
CA ALA A 166 13.03 3.31 -30.98
C ALA A 166 12.55 2.10 -31.79
N SER A 167 12.51 0.91 -31.18
CA SER A 167 12.10 -0.33 -31.82
C SER A 167 11.54 -1.33 -30.81
N VAL A 168 10.76 -2.30 -31.30
CA VAL A 168 10.24 -3.42 -30.49
C VAL A 168 11.35 -4.15 -29.72
N LYS A 169 12.50 -4.38 -30.40
CA LYS A 169 13.64 -5.03 -29.76
C LYS A 169 14.25 -4.23 -28.62
N GLU A 170 14.40 -2.91 -28.81
CA GLU A 170 14.88 -2.02 -27.74
C GLU A 170 13.88 -1.98 -26.56
N THR A 171 12.59 -1.96 -26.88
CA THR A 171 11.53 -1.99 -25.86
C THR A 171 11.62 -3.27 -25.03
N GLU A 172 11.76 -4.43 -25.66
CA GLU A 172 11.90 -5.72 -24.98
C GLU A 172 13.13 -5.76 -24.06
N VAL A 173 14.28 -5.29 -24.55
CA VAL A 173 15.51 -5.22 -23.75
C VAL A 173 15.33 -4.32 -22.55
N GLN A 174 14.71 -3.14 -22.74
CA GLN A 174 14.48 -2.20 -21.65
C GLN A 174 13.50 -2.72 -20.60
N VAL A 175 12.43 -3.39 -21.03
CA VAL A 175 11.48 -4.04 -20.11
C VAL A 175 12.18 -5.08 -19.25
N LYS A 176 12.98 -5.97 -19.87
CA LYS A 176 13.74 -6.99 -19.13
C LYS A 176 14.70 -6.37 -18.12
N LYS A 177 15.41 -5.31 -18.52
CA LYS A 177 16.31 -4.56 -17.63
C LYS A 177 15.56 -3.96 -16.42
N LEU A 178 14.37 -3.41 -16.61
CA LEU A 178 13.56 -2.89 -15.51
C LEU A 178 13.14 -4.00 -14.55
N ILE A 179 12.72 -5.15 -15.09
CA ILE A 179 12.36 -6.32 -14.29
C ILE A 179 13.55 -6.81 -13.46
N GLU A 180 14.74 -6.93 -14.06
CA GLU A 180 15.99 -7.29 -13.37
C GLU A 180 16.34 -6.28 -12.25
N ASN A 181 16.00 -5.01 -12.43
CA ASN A 181 16.18 -3.97 -11.42
C ASN A 181 15.12 -3.99 -10.30
N GLY A 182 14.16 -4.91 -10.34
CA GLY A 182 13.21 -5.14 -9.25
C GLY A 182 12.07 -4.13 -9.17
N VAL A 183 11.61 -3.62 -10.32
CA VAL A 183 10.37 -2.83 -10.38
C VAL A 183 9.16 -3.66 -9.95
N ASP A 184 8.15 -3.01 -9.39
CA ASP A 184 6.94 -3.69 -8.92
C ASP A 184 5.87 -3.80 -10.02
N PHE A 185 5.97 -2.98 -11.05
CA PHE A 185 5.08 -2.92 -12.21
C PHE A 185 5.77 -2.13 -13.32
N LEU A 186 5.18 -2.07 -14.52
CA LEU A 186 5.70 -1.31 -15.65
C LEU A 186 4.77 -0.15 -16.00
N LYS A 187 5.33 0.95 -16.48
CA LYS A 187 4.58 2.12 -16.97
C LYS A 187 4.82 2.33 -18.47
N ALA A 188 3.81 2.02 -19.29
CA ALA A 188 3.77 2.36 -20.70
C ALA A 188 3.34 3.81 -20.91
N TYR A 189 3.87 4.48 -21.94
CA TYR A 189 3.60 5.87 -22.18
C TYR A 189 3.12 6.15 -23.63
N GLU A 190 3.00 7.42 -24.02
CA GLU A 190 2.17 7.90 -25.13
C GLU A 190 2.74 7.62 -26.52
N MET A 191 4.06 7.65 -26.70
CA MET A 191 4.69 7.60 -28.01
C MET A 191 5.08 6.19 -28.48
N LEU A 192 4.57 5.17 -27.83
CA LEU A 192 4.78 3.76 -28.21
C LEU A 192 4.00 3.42 -29.48
N SER A 193 4.54 2.50 -30.29
CA SER A 193 3.75 1.84 -31.33
C SER A 193 2.91 0.70 -30.73
N PRO A 194 1.85 0.22 -31.42
CA PRO A 194 1.06 -0.94 -30.98
C PRO A 194 1.94 -2.17 -30.67
N GLU A 195 2.92 -2.45 -31.52
CA GLU A 195 3.82 -3.61 -31.36
C GLU A 195 4.75 -3.44 -30.15
N GLN A 196 5.19 -2.21 -29.86
CA GLN A 196 5.96 -1.93 -28.64
C GLN A 196 5.10 -2.13 -27.41
N PHE A 197 3.85 -1.66 -27.42
CA PHE A 197 2.92 -1.86 -26.30
C PHE A 197 2.59 -3.35 -26.09
N GLU A 198 2.41 -4.11 -27.18
CA GLU A 198 2.18 -5.55 -27.13
C GLU A 198 3.36 -6.27 -26.46
N VAL A 199 4.61 -5.95 -26.84
CA VAL A 199 5.78 -6.59 -26.22
C VAL A 199 5.92 -6.25 -24.74
N ILE A 200 5.59 -5.01 -24.31
CA ILE A 200 5.58 -4.63 -22.90
C ILE A 200 4.60 -5.50 -22.13
N THR A 201 3.37 -5.61 -22.61
CA THR A 201 2.31 -6.35 -21.93
C THR A 201 2.59 -7.86 -21.90
N LYS A 202 3.15 -8.41 -22.98
CA LYS A 202 3.55 -9.81 -23.05
C LYS A 202 4.65 -10.14 -22.04
N VAL A 203 5.75 -9.40 -22.06
CA VAL A 203 6.90 -9.65 -21.17
C VAL A 203 6.51 -9.41 -19.71
N ALA A 204 5.68 -8.39 -19.41
CA ALA A 204 5.14 -8.17 -18.09
C ALA A 204 4.34 -9.38 -17.59
N LYS A 205 3.43 -9.90 -18.41
CA LYS A 205 2.60 -11.07 -18.08
C LYS A 205 3.45 -12.31 -17.81
N GLU A 206 4.46 -12.57 -18.64
CA GLU A 206 5.40 -13.70 -18.47
C GLU A 206 6.17 -13.64 -17.15
N ASN A 207 6.37 -12.43 -16.60
CA ASN A 207 7.07 -12.19 -15.34
C ASN A 207 6.14 -11.86 -14.16
N GLY A 208 4.82 -12.04 -14.31
CA GLY A 208 3.83 -11.81 -13.25
C GLY A 208 3.64 -10.33 -12.86
N LEU A 209 4.11 -9.39 -13.68
CA LEU A 209 3.97 -7.95 -13.45
C LEU A 209 2.71 -7.39 -14.11
N LYS A 210 2.22 -6.29 -13.54
CA LYS A 210 1.15 -5.48 -14.13
C LYS A 210 1.74 -4.35 -14.96
N VAL A 211 1.00 -3.94 -15.99
CA VAL A 211 1.28 -2.73 -16.75
C VAL A 211 0.24 -1.68 -16.40
N THR A 212 0.67 -0.48 -16.18
CA THR A 212 -0.16 0.74 -16.09
C THR A 212 0.34 1.71 -17.14
N GLY A 213 -0.41 2.74 -17.45
CA GLY A 213 0.08 3.74 -18.40
C GLY A 213 -1.02 4.57 -19.01
N HIS A 214 -0.59 5.35 -19.99
CA HIS A 214 -1.47 5.98 -20.95
C HIS A 214 -1.73 5.00 -22.09
N ILE A 215 -2.85 5.15 -22.77
CA ILE A 215 -3.07 4.49 -24.05
C ILE A 215 -2.14 5.21 -25.05
N PRO A 216 -1.26 4.48 -25.76
CA PRO A 216 -0.41 5.11 -26.77
C PRO A 216 -1.23 5.85 -27.81
N LEU A 217 -0.79 7.04 -28.22
CA LEU A 217 -1.48 7.87 -29.21
C LEU A 217 -1.65 7.17 -30.58
N SER A 218 -0.86 6.14 -30.83
CA SER A 218 -0.94 5.31 -32.03
C SER A 218 -2.05 4.24 -31.99
N MET A 219 -2.80 4.13 -30.87
CA MET A 219 -3.75 3.04 -30.61
C MET A 219 -5.19 3.54 -30.46
N ASP A 220 -5.58 4.57 -31.19
CA ASP A 220 -6.96 5.08 -31.25
C ASP A 220 -7.93 4.06 -31.85
#